data_13b1e00027dfca7212bff0cdb3b91ecc
#
_entry.id   13b1e00027dfca7212bff0cdb3b91ecc
#
_cell.length_a   1.000
_cell.length_b   1.000
_cell.length_c   1.000
_cell.angle_alpha   90.00
_cell.angle_beta   90.00
_cell.angle_gamma   90.00
#
_symmetry.space_group_name_H-M   'P 1'
#
loop_
_entity.id
_entity.type
_entity.pdbx_description
1 polymer ?
#
loop_
_entity_poly.entity_id
_entity_poly.type
_entity_poly.pdbx_seq_one_letter_code
_entity_poly.pdbx_strand_id
1 'polypeptide(L)'
;LILAVFIFIVGDMSVLFKASGYTVSADFETAAGLDKRAAVKMAGVAIGYVKDIKLVRRRAHVVLTIYPKVEIPKDSRVTFSSIGLLGEKHVEIIPGQSTSNCQEGDVLTGLPSAGIDQVGSLLLSLGDQVKEAGGAIKEMLGPETKTNLNQALENLAGASSELKDFLGRNQGDIKDAVSGARRTFQN
;
A
#
# COMPACT_ATOMS: atom_id res chain seq x y z
N LEU A 1 -27.64 24.02 -37.22
CA LEU A 1 -27.12 25.03 -36.28
C LEU A 1 -27.43 24.65 -34.83
N ILE A 2 -28.67 24.34 -34.46
CA ILE A 2 -29.11 23.98 -33.08
C ILE A 2 -28.38 22.73 -32.57
N LEU A 3 -28.21 21.69 -33.40
CA LEU A 3 -27.51 20.45 -33.02
C LEU A 3 -26.02 20.70 -32.74
N ALA A 4 -25.36 21.56 -33.50
CA ALA A 4 -23.97 21.92 -33.31
C ALA A 4 -23.76 22.72 -32.01
N VAL A 5 -24.67 23.60 -31.65
CA VAL A 5 -24.64 24.35 -30.38
C VAL A 5 -24.88 23.41 -29.20
N PHE A 6 -25.79 22.42 -29.33
CA PHE A 6 -26.06 21.42 -28.29
C PHE A 6 -24.84 20.52 -28.05
N ILE A 7 -24.17 20.05 -29.09
CA ILE A 7 -22.93 19.26 -28.98
C ILE A 7 -21.82 20.07 -28.33
N PHE A 8 -21.70 21.36 -28.65
CA PHE A 8 -20.72 22.25 -28.04
C PHE A 8 -20.98 22.47 -26.55
N ILE A 9 -22.24 22.69 -26.16
CA ILE A 9 -22.63 22.90 -24.75
C ILE A 9 -22.44 21.62 -23.93
N VAL A 10 -22.80 20.45 -24.46
CA VAL A 10 -22.66 19.16 -23.74
C VAL A 10 -21.22 18.70 -23.74
N GLY A 11 -20.44 18.95 -24.79
CA GLY A 11 -19.02 18.59 -24.87
C GLY A 11 -18.13 19.40 -23.93
N ASP A 12 -18.40 20.69 -23.74
CA ASP A 12 -17.57 21.55 -22.89
C ASP A 12 -17.96 21.55 -21.39
N MET A 13 -19.16 21.09 -21.04
CA MET A 13 -19.59 21.05 -19.64
C MET A 13 -18.71 20.15 -18.75
N SER A 14 -18.07 19.14 -19.30
CA SER A 14 -17.13 18.30 -18.55
C SER A 14 -15.82 19.02 -18.19
N VAL A 15 -15.47 20.06 -18.92
CA VAL A 15 -14.27 20.89 -18.69
C VAL A 15 -14.53 21.97 -17.63
N LEU A 16 -15.76 22.48 -17.55
CA LEU A 16 -16.15 23.53 -16.60
C LEU A 16 -16.32 23.05 -15.16
N PHE A 17 -16.52 21.75 -14.95
CA PHE A 17 -16.64 21.14 -13.59
C PHE A 17 -15.38 20.46 -13.09
N LYS A 18 -14.23 20.64 -13.73
CA LYS A 18 -12.96 20.28 -13.11
C LYS A 18 -12.71 21.23 -11.94
N ALA A 19 -13.25 20.90 -10.78
CA ALA A 19 -12.80 21.49 -9.54
C ALA A 19 -11.28 21.31 -9.49
N SER A 20 -10.54 22.40 -9.74
CA SER A 20 -9.08 22.39 -9.75
C SER A 20 -8.64 22.17 -8.31
N GLY A 21 -8.37 20.93 -7.97
CA GLY A 21 -7.64 20.58 -6.75
C GLY A 21 -6.18 21.01 -6.87
N TYR A 22 -5.41 20.78 -5.84
CA TYR A 22 -3.96 21.00 -5.84
C TYR A 22 -3.21 19.68 -5.92
N THR A 23 -1.94 19.72 -6.31
CA THR A 23 -1.12 18.52 -6.39
C THR A 23 -0.07 18.51 -5.28
N VAL A 24 0.11 17.34 -4.69
CA VAL A 24 1.24 17.01 -3.81
C VAL A 24 1.95 15.79 -4.34
N SER A 25 3.17 15.54 -3.92
CA SER A 25 3.92 14.35 -4.34
C SER A 25 4.53 13.63 -3.15
N ALA A 26 4.91 12.38 -3.36
CA ALA A 26 5.67 11.62 -2.39
C ALA A 26 6.60 10.63 -3.11
N ASP A 27 7.77 10.37 -2.51
CA ASP A 27 8.78 9.46 -3.04
C ASP A 27 8.79 8.14 -2.25
N PHE A 28 8.76 7.03 -2.98
CA PHE A 28 8.77 5.68 -2.42
C PHE A 28 9.89 4.85 -3.04
N GLU A 29 10.33 3.82 -2.35
CA GLU A 29 11.31 2.87 -2.90
C GLU A 29 10.71 2.06 -4.05
N THR A 30 9.43 1.74 -3.98
CA THR A 30 8.69 1.01 -5.01
C THR A 30 7.25 1.51 -5.08
N ALA A 31 6.67 1.52 -6.27
CA ALA A 31 5.24 1.80 -6.46
C ALA A 31 4.35 0.60 -6.09
N ALA A 32 4.93 -0.59 -5.92
CA ALA A 32 4.30 -1.79 -5.38
C ALA A 32 2.92 -2.15 -5.99
N GLY A 33 2.74 -1.92 -7.29
CA GLY A 33 1.46 -2.20 -7.98
C GLY A 33 0.38 -1.14 -7.77
N LEU A 34 0.74 0.08 -7.40
CA LEU A 34 -0.16 1.24 -7.42
C LEU A 34 -0.46 1.63 -8.87
N ASP A 35 -1.71 1.81 -9.20
CA ASP A 35 -2.15 2.24 -10.52
C ASP A 35 -2.38 3.76 -10.59
N LYS A 36 -2.27 4.33 -11.80
CA LYS A 36 -2.78 5.67 -12.08
C LYS A 36 -4.29 5.68 -11.84
N ARG A 37 -4.81 6.79 -11.32
CA ARG A 37 -6.21 6.98 -10.90
C ARG A 37 -6.59 6.21 -9.61
N ALA A 38 -5.70 5.45 -9.00
CA ALA A 38 -5.95 4.87 -7.68
C ALA A 38 -6.41 5.95 -6.70
N ALA A 39 -7.34 5.61 -5.82
CA ALA A 39 -7.88 6.56 -4.86
C ALA A 39 -6.80 7.05 -3.88
N VAL A 40 -6.86 8.31 -3.50
CA VAL A 40 -6.14 8.87 -2.35
C VAL A 40 -7.14 9.04 -1.23
N LYS A 41 -6.84 8.44 -0.08
CA LYS A 41 -7.70 8.47 1.11
C LYS A 41 -6.99 9.09 2.29
N MET A 42 -7.76 9.64 3.19
CA MET A 42 -7.34 10.08 4.52
C MET A 42 -8.43 9.71 5.51
N ALA A 43 -8.08 9.01 6.58
CA ALA A 43 -9.04 8.46 7.54
C ALA A 43 -10.18 7.65 6.87
N GLY A 44 -9.87 6.90 5.80
CA GLY A 44 -10.84 6.10 5.05
C GLY A 44 -11.69 6.87 4.03
N VAL A 45 -11.63 8.20 4.01
CA VAL A 45 -12.40 9.05 3.08
C VAL A 45 -11.58 9.34 1.84
N ALA A 46 -12.18 9.19 0.64
CA ALA A 46 -11.52 9.54 -0.62
C ALA A 46 -11.40 11.07 -0.75
N ILE A 47 -10.16 11.55 -0.84
CA ILE A 47 -9.82 12.97 -0.91
C ILE A 47 -9.11 13.35 -2.20
N GLY A 48 -8.87 12.40 -3.09
CA GLY A 48 -8.17 12.64 -4.34
C GLY A 48 -7.88 11.36 -5.11
N TYR A 49 -6.96 11.46 -6.04
CA TYR A 49 -6.52 10.34 -6.87
C TYR A 49 -5.05 10.47 -7.29
N VAL A 50 -4.43 9.36 -7.66
CA VAL A 50 -3.08 9.30 -8.22
C VAL A 50 -3.11 9.89 -9.63
N LYS A 51 -2.44 11.02 -9.83
CA LYS A 51 -2.33 11.70 -11.13
C LYS A 51 -1.30 11.03 -12.03
N ASP A 52 -0.11 10.76 -11.48
CA ASP A 52 0.99 10.18 -12.24
C ASP A 52 1.97 9.42 -11.34
N ILE A 53 2.69 8.46 -11.94
CA ILE A 53 3.73 7.69 -11.27
C ILE A 53 4.94 7.68 -12.20
N LYS A 54 6.09 8.15 -11.72
CA LYS A 54 7.33 8.25 -12.49
C LYS A 54 8.50 7.63 -11.73
N LEU A 55 9.44 7.07 -12.48
CA LEU A 55 10.72 6.66 -11.90
C LEU A 55 11.69 7.86 -11.92
N VAL A 56 12.06 8.34 -10.73
CA VAL A 56 13.01 9.44 -10.55
C VAL A 56 14.11 8.97 -9.62
N ARG A 57 15.38 9.03 -10.06
CA ARG A 57 16.55 8.63 -9.26
C ARG A 57 16.38 7.25 -8.58
N ARG A 58 15.86 6.27 -9.30
CA ARG A 58 15.58 4.88 -8.84
C ARG A 58 14.50 4.78 -7.76
N ARG A 59 13.70 5.82 -7.55
CA ARG A 59 12.56 5.83 -6.63
C ARG A 59 11.27 6.10 -7.40
N ALA A 60 10.18 5.58 -6.92
CA ALA A 60 8.86 5.87 -7.47
C ALA A 60 8.40 7.23 -6.94
N HIS A 61 8.36 8.22 -7.83
CA HIS A 61 7.79 9.54 -7.57
C HIS A 61 6.30 9.51 -7.93
N VAL A 62 5.45 9.62 -6.94
CA VAL A 62 4.00 9.55 -7.08
C VAL A 62 3.40 10.94 -6.92
N VAL A 63 2.68 11.40 -7.94
CA VAL A 63 1.98 12.70 -7.95
C VAL A 63 0.51 12.45 -7.66
N LEU A 64 0.00 13.13 -6.65
CA LEU A 64 -1.38 13.02 -6.17
C LEU A 64 -2.14 14.30 -6.50
N THR A 65 -3.35 14.17 -6.99
CA THR A 65 -4.30 15.29 -7.09
C THR A 65 -5.24 15.20 -5.89
N ILE A 66 -5.32 16.29 -5.14
CA ILE A 66 -6.18 16.43 -3.95
C ILE A 66 -7.38 17.29 -4.32
N TYR A 67 -8.56 16.89 -3.87
CA TYR A 67 -9.78 17.64 -4.14
C TYR A 67 -9.76 19.03 -3.48
N PRO A 68 -10.47 20.02 -4.05
CA PRO A 68 -10.56 21.35 -3.45
C PRO A 68 -11.10 21.30 -2.02
N LYS A 69 -10.64 22.23 -1.19
CA LYS A 69 -11.04 22.40 0.21
C LYS A 69 -10.59 21.28 1.16
N VAL A 70 -9.83 20.29 0.68
CA VAL A 70 -9.20 19.31 1.57
C VAL A 70 -7.89 19.89 2.06
N GLU A 71 -7.74 19.93 3.37
CA GLU A 71 -6.54 20.43 4.04
C GLU A 71 -5.69 19.24 4.50
N ILE A 72 -4.41 19.24 4.13
CA ILE A 72 -3.44 18.20 4.49
C ILE A 72 -2.32 18.88 5.26
N PRO A 73 -2.10 18.55 6.55
CA PRO A 73 -0.98 19.05 7.31
C PRO A 73 0.36 18.76 6.62
N LYS A 74 1.32 19.70 6.68
CA LYS A 74 2.63 19.56 5.98
C LYS A 74 3.48 18.39 6.49
N ASP A 75 3.30 17.99 7.74
CA ASP A 75 3.97 16.86 8.37
C ASP A 75 3.24 15.53 8.19
N SER A 76 2.22 15.49 7.33
CA SER A 76 1.50 14.26 6.97
C SER A 76 2.44 13.28 6.25
N ARG A 77 2.15 12.00 6.40
CA ARG A 77 2.90 10.91 5.78
C ARG A 77 2.00 10.17 4.80
N VAL A 78 2.61 9.60 3.79
CA VAL A 78 1.90 8.88 2.72
C VAL A 78 2.36 7.43 2.70
N THR A 79 1.41 6.50 2.64
CA THR A 79 1.70 5.07 2.48
C THR A 79 0.75 4.46 1.46
N PHE A 80 1.02 3.22 1.04
CA PHE A 80 0.09 2.46 0.23
C PHE A 80 -0.68 1.49 1.12
N SER A 81 -1.96 1.38 0.88
CA SER A 81 -2.85 0.43 1.53
C SER A 81 -3.66 -0.34 0.50
N SER A 82 -4.21 -1.47 0.88
CA SER A 82 -5.11 -2.27 0.04
C SER A 82 -6.35 -2.67 0.85
N ILE A 83 -7.45 -2.87 0.16
CA ILE A 83 -8.68 -3.39 0.77
C ILE A 83 -8.53 -4.91 0.85
N GLY A 84 -8.15 -5.40 2.02
CA GLY A 84 -7.81 -6.82 2.21
C GLY A 84 -6.47 -7.22 1.57
N LEU A 85 -6.20 -8.51 1.47
CA LEU A 85 -4.94 -9.05 0.95
C LEU A 85 -4.78 -8.92 -0.58
N LEU A 86 -5.89 -8.85 -1.30
CA LEU A 86 -5.96 -8.92 -2.77
C LEU A 86 -6.64 -7.71 -3.40
N GLY A 87 -7.06 -6.74 -2.60
CA GLY A 87 -7.76 -5.55 -3.08
C GLY A 87 -6.88 -4.59 -3.88
N GLU A 88 -7.52 -3.72 -4.63
CA GLU A 88 -6.83 -2.63 -5.32
C GLU A 88 -6.04 -1.77 -4.33
N LYS A 89 -4.82 -1.42 -4.72
CA LYS A 89 -4.00 -0.52 -3.92
C LYS A 89 -4.49 0.91 -4.05
N HIS A 90 -4.49 1.60 -2.94
CA HIS A 90 -4.78 3.02 -2.86
C HIS A 90 -3.70 3.72 -2.02
N VAL A 91 -3.64 5.01 -2.16
CA VAL A 91 -2.77 5.86 -1.34
C VAL A 91 -3.52 6.23 -0.07
N GLU A 92 -2.91 6.01 1.08
CA GLU A 92 -3.42 6.48 2.38
C GLU A 92 -2.54 7.62 2.89
N ILE A 93 -3.16 8.75 3.18
CA ILE A 93 -2.51 9.88 3.84
C ILE A 93 -2.78 9.78 5.34
N ILE A 94 -1.72 9.66 6.10
CA ILE A 94 -1.74 9.68 7.56
C ILE A 94 -1.55 11.14 7.98
N PRO A 95 -2.59 11.80 8.51
CA PRO A 95 -2.51 13.22 8.87
C PRO A 95 -1.49 13.45 9.97
N GLY A 96 -0.74 14.54 9.84
CA GLY A 96 0.16 15.04 10.87
C GLY A 96 -0.57 15.94 11.88
N GLN A 97 0.21 16.68 12.65
CA GLN A 97 -0.28 17.63 13.66
C GLN A 97 0.09 19.09 13.35
N SER A 98 0.74 19.33 12.22
CA SER A 98 1.11 20.68 11.81
C SER A 98 -0.12 21.57 11.60
N THR A 99 -0.05 22.81 12.06
CA THR A 99 -1.06 23.84 11.77
C THR A 99 -0.93 24.42 10.36
N SER A 100 0.20 24.15 9.67
CA SER A 100 0.43 24.57 8.29
C SER A 100 -0.02 23.46 7.34
N ASN A 101 -0.78 23.81 6.31
CA ASN A 101 -1.28 22.88 5.30
C ASN A 101 -0.38 22.85 4.07
N CYS A 102 -0.42 21.73 3.35
CA CYS A 102 0.24 21.53 2.07
C CYS A 102 -0.30 22.48 1.02
N GLN A 103 0.57 22.91 0.11
CA GLN A 103 0.28 23.73 -1.05
C GLN A 103 0.62 22.98 -2.34
N GLU A 104 0.28 23.58 -3.48
CA GLU A 104 0.61 23.07 -4.80
C GLU A 104 2.11 22.79 -4.91
N GLY A 105 2.46 21.55 -5.25
CA GLY A 105 3.83 21.09 -5.46
C GLY A 105 4.58 20.63 -4.20
N ASP A 106 3.96 20.68 -3.03
CA ASP A 106 4.60 20.19 -1.79
C ASP A 106 4.90 18.67 -1.88
N VAL A 107 5.99 18.27 -1.22
CA VAL A 107 6.45 16.87 -1.18
C VAL A 107 6.24 16.31 0.23
N LEU A 108 5.42 15.28 0.33
CA LEU A 108 5.15 14.56 1.57
C LEU A 108 6.14 13.41 1.77
N THR A 109 6.32 12.99 3.00
CA THR A 109 7.16 11.83 3.33
C THR A 109 6.44 10.53 3.00
N GLY A 110 6.98 9.77 2.05
CA GLY A 110 6.52 8.42 1.73
C GLY A 110 7.03 7.40 2.76
N LEU A 111 6.12 6.61 3.31
CA LEU A 111 6.46 5.47 4.17
C LEU A 111 6.47 4.18 3.34
N PRO A 112 7.31 3.19 3.71
CA PRO A 112 7.22 1.86 3.12
C PRO A 112 5.81 1.31 3.27
N SER A 113 5.27 0.70 2.22
CA SER A 113 4.00 -0.02 2.34
C SER A 113 4.24 -1.34 3.09
N ALA A 114 3.45 -1.60 4.11
CA ALA A 114 3.42 -2.92 4.73
C ALA A 114 2.78 -3.91 3.74
N GLY A 115 3.61 -4.59 2.96
CA GLY A 115 3.18 -5.67 2.07
C GLY A 115 3.29 -7.03 2.76
N ILE A 116 2.66 -8.04 2.16
CA ILE A 116 2.78 -9.46 2.58
C ILE A 116 4.25 -9.88 2.68
N ASP A 117 5.12 -9.35 1.80
CA ASP A 117 6.55 -9.62 1.80
C ASP A 117 7.23 -9.16 3.10
N GLN A 118 6.78 -8.05 3.70
CA GLN A 118 7.30 -7.58 5.00
C GLN A 118 6.77 -8.42 6.16
N VAL A 119 5.52 -8.87 6.10
CA VAL A 119 4.98 -9.79 7.11
C VAL A 119 5.73 -11.13 7.05
N GLY A 120 5.99 -11.64 5.84
CA GLY A 120 6.78 -12.86 5.64
C GLY A 120 8.21 -12.73 6.18
N SER A 121 8.90 -11.62 5.89
CA SER A 121 10.26 -11.38 6.40
C SER A 121 10.29 -11.17 7.90
N LEU A 122 9.28 -10.52 8.48
CA LEU A 122 9.15 -10.34 9.93
C LEU A 122 8.94 -11.68 10.64
N LEU A 123 8.09 -12.56 10.09
CA LEU A 123 7.86 -13.91 10.65
C LEU A 123 9.12 -14.77 10.58
N LEU A 124 9.89 -14.68 9.49
CA LEU A 124 11.18 -15.37 9.37
C LEU A 124 12.18 -14.84 10.40
N SER A 125 12.29 -13.53 10.56
CA SER A 125 13.21 -12.92 11.55
C SER A 125 12.81 -13.24 13.00
N LEU A 126 11.50 -13.29 13.29
CA LEU A 126 11.00 -13.75 14.59
C LEU A 126 11.32 -15.23 14.82
N GLY A 127 11.21 -16.08 13.80
CA GLY A 127 11.59 -17.49 13.86
C GLY A 127 13.06 -17.69 14.22
N ASP A 128 13.95 -16.89 13.61
CA ASP A 128 15.38 -16.92 13.92
C ASP A 128 15.69 -16.40 15.33
N GLN A 129 15.06 -15.32 15.78
CA GLN A 129 15.21 -14.80 17.14
C GLN A 129 14.70 -15.78 18.21
N VAL A 130 13.56 -16.45 17.96
CA VAL A 130 13.02 -17.47 18.86
C VAL A 130 13.95 -18.68 18.91
N LYS A 131 14.56 -19.06 17.79
CA LYS A 131 15.54 -20.17 17.73
C LYS A 131 16.82 -19.84 18.51
N GLU A 132 17.30 -18.61 18.39
CA GLU A 132 18.48 -18.13 19.11
C GLU A 132 18.21 -18.01 20.63
N ALA A 133 17.07 -17.41 21.02
CA ALA A 133 16.63 -17.36 22.42
C ALA A 133 16.38 -18.76 22.99
N GLY A 134 15.78 -19.66 22.20
CA GLY A 134 15.58 -21.07 22.57
C GLY A 134 16.89 -21.82 22.83
N GLY A 135 17.95 -21.49 22.07
CA GLY A 135 19.30 -22.01 22.29
C GLY A 135 19.87 -21.62 23.67
N ALA A 136 19.77 -20.32 24.00
CA ALA A 136 20.25 -19.81 25.29
C ALA A 136 19.43 -20.33 26.47
N ILE A 137 18.13 -20.49 26.35
CA ILE A 137 17.24 -21.05 27.38
C ILE A 137 17.49 -22.54 27.54
N LYS A 138 17.83 -23.24 26.45
CA LYS A 138 18.08 -24.71 26.47
C LYS A 138 19.25 -25.10 27.36
N GLU A 139 20.23 -24.22 27.57
CA GLU A 139 21.35 -24.49 28.50
C GLU A 139 20.94 -24.36 29.97
N MET A 140 19.88 -23.59 30.27
CA MET A 140 19.42 -23.28 31.62
C MET A 140 18.32 -24.21 32.15
N LEU A 141 17.69 -24.99 31.26
CA LEU A 141 16.49 -25.78 31.59
C LEU A 141 16.77 -27.28 31.77
N GLY A 142 16.00 -27.93 32.64
CA GLY A 142 16.03 -29.37 32.84
C GLY A 142 15.57 -30.20 31.63
N PRO A 143 15.82 -31.54 31.61
CA PRO A 143 15.60 -32.35 30.39
C PRO A 143 14.16 -32.36 29.86
N GLU A 144 13.15 -32.33 30.70
CA GLU A 144 11.74 -32.32 30.27
C GLU A 144 11.34 -31.01 29.58
N THR A 145 11.81 -29.87 30.11
CA THR A 145 11.54 -28.54 29.52
C THR A 145 12.28 -28.37 28.22
N LYS A 146 13.47 -29.01 28.05
CA LYS A 146 14.20 -29.04 26.78
C LYS A 146 13.40 -29.74 25.68
N THR A 147 12.71 -30.81 25.99
CA THR A 147 11.89 -31.57 25.04
C THR A 147 10.69 -30.74 24.57
N ASN A 148 9.96 -30.15 25.51
CA ASN A 148 8.79 -29.32 25.20
C ASN A 148 9.17 -28.07 24.39
N LEU A 149 10.30 -27.44 24.71
CA LEU A 149 10.80 -26.29 23.94
C LEU A 149 11.22 -26.67 22.52
N ASN A 150 11.91 -27.82 22.34
CA ASN A 150 12.24 -28.31 21.00
C ASN A 150 10.99 -28.55 20.16
N GLN A 151 9.98 -29.16 20.72
CA GLN A 151 8.73 -29.45 20.03
C GLN A 151 7.97 -28.16 19.65
N ALA A 152 7.98 -27.13 20.50
CA ALA A 152 7.44 -25.84 20.21
C ALA A 152 8.20 -25.14 19.08
N LEU A 153 9.54 -25.22 19.08
CA LEU A 153 10.38 -24.65 18.03
C LEU A 153 10.21 -25.37 16.67
N GLU A 154 10.08 -26.69 16.67
CA GLU A 154 9.79 -27.50 15.49
C GLU A 154 8.40 -27.15 14.91
N ASN A 155 7.39 -27.03 15.75
CA ASN A 155 6.05 -26.63 15.35
C ASN A 155 6.02 -25.21 14.75
N LEU A 156 6.76 -24.27 15.32
CA LEU A 156 6.88 -22.90 14.80
C LEU A 156 7.62 -22.86 13.46
N ALA A 157 8.69 -23.65 13.33
CA ALA A 157 9.42 -23.77 12.07
C ALA A 157 8.55 -24.43 10.98
N GLY A 158 7.76 -25.46 11.32
CA GLY A 158 6.79 -26.09 10.43
C GLY A 158 5.73 -25.09 9.96
N ALA A 159 5.09 -24.38 10.87
CA ALA A 159 4.09 -23.36 10.56
C ALA A 159 4.66 -22.22 9.67
N SER A 160 5.90 -21.79 9.92
CA SER A 160 6.59 -20.79 9.09
C SER A 160 6.86 -21.30 7.68
N SER A 161 7.23 -22.58 7.53
CA SER A 161 7.43 -23.22 6.23
C SER A 161 6.13 -23.38 5.46
N GLU A 162 5.06 -23.84 6.12
CA GLU A 162 3.73 -23.97 5.51
C GLU A 162 3.18 -22.61 5.05
N LEU A 163 3.38 -21.55 5.84
CA LEU A 163 2.98 -20.20 5.47
C LEU A 163 3.77 -19.71 4.27
N LYS A 164 5.08 -19.94 4.22
CA LYS A 164 5.93 -19.61 3.08
C LYS A 164 5.48 -20.34 1.80
N ASP A 165 5.18 -21.62 1.91
CA ASP A 165 4.70 -22.44 0.81
C ASP A 165 3.29 -22.04 0.37
N PHE A 166 2.42 -21.68 1.31
CA PHE A 166 1.09 -21.12 1.02
C PHE A 166 1.19 -19.81 0.25
N LEU A 167 2.02 -18.88 0.71
CA LEU A 167 2.26 -17.60 0.04
C LEU A 167 2.91 -17.79 -1.34
N GLY A 168 3.85 -18.72 -1.46
CA GLY A 168 4.52 -19.05 -2.73
C GLY A 168 3.59 -19.68 -3.77
N ARG A 169 2.76 -20.63 -3.35
CA ARG A 169 1.79 -21.31 -4.23
C ARG A 169 0.65 -20.40 -4.66
N ASN A 170 0.16 -19.56 -3.76
CA ASN A 170 -0.96 -18.66 -4.07
C ASN A 170 -0.55 -17.38 -4.81
N GLN A 171 0.73 -17.07 -4.96
CA GLN A 171 1.16 -15.90 -5.77
C GLN A 171 0.73 -16.02 -7.24
N GLY A 172 0.74 -17.23 -7.81
CA GLY A 172 0.25 -17.50 -9.18
C GLY A 172 -1.26 -17.34 -9.29
N ASP A 173 -2.00 -18.04 -8.45
CA ASP A 173 -3.46 -18.05 -8.45
C ASP A 173 -4.06 -16.68 -8.12
N ILE A 174 -3.41 -15.94 -7.23
CA ILE A 174 -3.74 -14.56 -6.89
C ILE A 174 -3.55 -13.64 -8.10
N LYS A 175 -2.43 -13.78 -8.81
CA LYS A 175 -2.13 -13.00 -10.02
C LYS A 175 -3.12 -13.32 -11.16
N ASP A 176 -3.48 -14.58 -11.30
CA ASP A 176 -4.43 -15.03 -12.32
C ASP A 176 -5.88 -14.64 -12.00
N ALA A 177 -6.29 -14.68 -10.76
CA ALA A 177 -7.61 -14.20 -10.31
C ALA A 177 -7.76 -12.68 -10.53
N VAL A 178 -6.73 -11.89 -10.20
CA VAL A 178 -6.71 -10.44 -10.42
C VAL A 178 -6.74 -10.11 -11.92
N SER A 179 -5.96 -10.85 -12.73
CA SER A 179 -5.94 -10.65 -14.19
C SER A 179 -7.25 -11.09 -14.86
N GLY A 180 -7.90 -12.13 -14.34
CA GLY A 180 -9.21 -12.59 -14.78
C GLY A 180 -10.31 -11.59 -14.47
N ALA A 181 -10.35 -11.04 -13.25
CA ALA A 181 -11.29 -10.01 -12.86
C ALA A 181 -11.15 -8.75 -13.74
N ARG A 182 -9.91 -8.32 -14.03
CA ARG A 182 -9.66 -7.19 -14.95
C ARG A 182 -10.26 -7.37 -16.33
N ARG A 183 -10.21 -8.57 -16.89
CA ARG A 183 -10.81 -8.86 -18.21
C ARG A 183 -12.34 -8.80 -18.20
N THR A 184 -12.97 -9.14 -17.08
CA THR A 184 -14.43 -9.15 -16.93
C THR A 184 -15.02 -7.74 -16.80
N PHE A 185 -14.26 -6.77 -16.31
CA PHE A 185 -14.69 -5.37 -16.16
C PHE A 185 -14.32 -4.47 -17.35
N GLN A 186 -13.62 -4.99 -18.37
CA GLN A 186 -13.26 -4.24 -19.59
C GLN A 186 -14.13 -4.57 -20.81
N ASN A 187 -15.08 -5.50 -20.68
CA ASN A 187 -16.14 -5.77 -21.63
C ASN A 187 -17.49 -5.26 -21.11
#